data_56dc699b351f4f8f748f7bbad5d11e58
#
_entry.id   56dc699b351f4f8f748f7bbad5d11e58
#
_cell.length_a   1.000
_cell.length_b   1.000
_cell.length_c   1.000
_cell.angle_alpha   90.00
_cell.angle_beta   90.00
_cell.angle_gamma   90.00
#
_symmetry.space_group_name_H-M   'P 1'
#
loop_
_entity.id
_entity.type
_entity.pdbx_description
1 polymer ?
#
loop_
_entity_poly.entity_id
_entity_poly.type
_entity_poly.pdbx_seq_one_letter_code
_entity_poly.pdbx_strand_id
1 'polypeptide(L)'
;MNRKDFGTVLTPPKTVEYIISRLGEINEEQKILDPCVGPGIFVTKLLESGINKNQIFTFDVNKSYKIEMEKLGVSFKKQDTLLALYPDSYNEYDIILGNPPYLNKSSVYIKKNKGSLKNIYGRINSHETYSMFIVNSIWRLKEGGKLGFITSDSFLTLSTHKKLRRFIFNSCKINEILLAPKDLFSNQKVSTSPVIIILTKCTGQKNKRTRENNMMRIIPRVNSEDDYQSPGNVYEIEQEKYSSFPFNIFYIDVEKEVIELFEKSSKLEQYLQGYIGMHTHNNKKYIGAVEGTELEEIFTKRNRNIVDLDQKYKIVSKKDLATDLWKPYLKRGGGDQYYRPIMEALDWSEISKKVYDIPKNVPFEEEGLVISGVSSRLAARYMPKGCYWDSNKVIGFIIKNKSVSIHYMLGLLNSSLYNYFAKGIINNTNSIQISGIHALPFIIPNREIKEKIEASVTKIIQARKNNIKFDIIGEQKVIDEIIFNFYTKRFRLPIELKKKLDEQFSIYKPDKE
;
A
#
# COMPACT_ATOMS: atom_id res chain seq x y z
N MET A 1 8.74 2.25 -32.25
CA MET A 1 8.53 2.19 -30.78
C MET A 1 7.99 0.83 -30.44
N ASN A 2 8.62 0.11 -29.52
CA ASN A 2 8.21 -1.24 -29.15
C ASN A 2 6.93 -1.22 -28.28
N ARG A 3 6.12 -2.29 -28.31
CA ARG A 3 4.92 -2.46 -27.44
C ARG A 3 5.19 -2.14 -25.96
N LYS A 4 6.41 -2.37 -25.48
CA LYS A 4 6.85 -2.04 -24.11
C LYS A 4 6.84 -0.55 -23.79
N ASP A 5 7.05 0.31 -24.77
CA ASP A 5 7.12 1.77 -24.57
C ASP A 5 5.76 2.37 -24.26
N PHE A 6 4.67 1.69 -24.62
CA PHE A 6 3.27 2.10 -24.42
C PHE A 6 2.58 1.39 -23.25
N GLY A 7 3.23 0.41 -22.61
CA GLY A 7 2.61 -0.37 -21.52
C GLY A 7 1.40 -1.20 -21.95
N THR A 8 1.33 -1.57 -23.24
CA THR A 8 0.20 -2.32 -23.80
C THR A 8 0.20 -3.77 -23.30
N VAL A 9 -0.92 -4.19 -22.72
CA VAL A 9 -1.18 -5.55 -22.24
C VAL A 9 -2.41 -6.09 -22.95
N LEU A 10 -2.29 -7.27 -23.54
CA LEU A 10 -3.39 -7.91 -24.30
C LEU A 10 -4.36 -8.58 -23.33
N THR A 11 -5.63 -8.22 -23.42
CA THR A 11 -6.70 -8.81 -22.60
C THR A 11 -7.21 -10.09 -23.22
N PRO A 12 -7.33 -11.20 -22.48
CA PRO A 12 -7.92 -12.42 -23.01
C PRO A 12 -9.41 -12.22 -23.37
N PRO A 13 -9.92 -12.93 -24.42
CA PRO A 13 -11.30 -12.77 -24.90
C PRO A 13 -12.37 -13.01 -23.83
N LYS A 14 -12.24 -14.05 -23.00
CA LYS A 14 -13.21 -14.35 -21.91
C LYS A 14 -13.31 -13.22 -20.89
N THR A 15 -12.20 -12.57 -20.58
CA THR A 15 -12.18 -11.41 -19.68
C THR A 15 -12.96 -10.22 -20.29
N VAL A 16 -12.81 -9.99 -21.60
CA VAL A 16 -13.55 -8.93 -22.30
C VAL A 16 -15.04 -9.22 -22.34
N GLU A 17 -15.42 -10.45 -22.69
CA GLU A 17 -16.82 -10.92 -22.70
C GLU A 17 -17.47 -10.74 -21.32
N TYR A 18 -16.75 -11.10 -20.27
CA TYR A 18 -17.23 -10.88 -18.91
C TYR A 18 -17.49 -9.39 -18.63
N ILE A 19 -16.53 -8.51 -18.93
CA ILE A 19 -16.70 -7.06 -18.71
C ILE A 19 -17.93 -6.54 -19.47
N ILE A 20 -18.09 -6.91 -20.74
CA ILE A 20 -19.26 -6.49 -21.56
C ILE A 20 -20.55 -6.97 -20.91
N SER A 21 -20.63 -8.23 -20.47
CA SER A 21 -21.83 -8.80 -19.84
C SER A 21 -22.24 -8.06 -18.55
N ARG A 22 -21.28 -7.42 -17.87
CA ARG A 22 -21.54 -6.67 -16.63
C ARG A 22 -21.99 -5.21 -16.87
N LEU A 23 -21.93 -4.72 -18.10
CA LEU A 23 -22.38 -3.37 -18.45
C LEU A 23 -23.92 -3.27 -18.64
N GLY A 24 -24.61 -4.42 -18.69
CA GLY A 24 -26.08 -4.51 -18.93
C GLY A 24 -26.44 -4.31 -20.38
N GLU A 25 -27.73 -4.15 -20.66
CA GLU A 25 -28.22 -3.92 -22.04
C GLU A 25 -27.64 -2.62 -22.60
N ILE A 26 -27.20 -2.69 -23.85
CA ILE A 26 -26.66 -1.57 -24.62
C ILE A 26 -27.64 -1.29 -25.77
N ASN A 27 -28.27 -0.13 -25.74
CA ASN A 27 -29.20 0.28 -26.79
C ASN A 27 -28.50 1.04 -27.92
N GLU A 28 -29.21 1.21 -29.06
CA GLU A 28 -28.63 1.78 -30.29
C GLU A 28 -28.26 3.27 -30.20
N GLU A 29 -28.75 4.00 -29.18
CA GLU A 29 -28.47 5.43 -29.01
C GLU A 29 -27.22 5.69 -28.18
N GLN A 30 -26.68 4.66 -27.48
CA GLN A 30 -25.56 4.81 -26.56
C GLN A 30 -24.24 4.90 -27.29
N LYS A 31 -23.41 5.86 -26.88
CA LYS A 31 -22.02 6.02 -27.34
C LYS A 31 -21.05 5.25 -26.45
N ILE A 32 -20.25 4.43 -27.08
CA ILE A 32 -19.26 3.55 -26.43
C ILE A 32 -17.86 4.01 -26.79
N LEU A 33 -16.99 4.20 -25.80
CA LEU A 33 -15.59 4.55 -26.00
C LEU A 33 -14.64 3.47 -25.47
N ASP A 34 -13.69 3.06 -26.29
CA ASP A 34 -12.44 2.46 -25.82
C ASP A 34 -11.33 3.53 -25.88
N PRO A 35 -10.85 4.04 -24.70
CA PRO A 35 -9.93 5.18 -24.65
C PRO A 35 -8.46 4.79 -24.90
N CYS A 36 -8.15 3.50 -25.12
CA CYS A 36 -6.81 2.96 -25.35
C CYS A 36 -6.87 1.62 -26.11
N VAL A 37 -7.49 1.66 -27.28
CA VAL A 37 -8.02 0.50 -28.00
C VAL A 37 -7.00 -0.61 -28.31
N GLY A 38 -5.70 -0.28 -28.44
CA GLY A 38 -4.70 -1.27 -28.82
C GLY A 38 -5.08 -2.05 -30.09
N PRO A 39 -4.91 -3.38 -30.12
CA PRO A 39 -5.29 -4.22 -31.25
C PRO A 39 -6.80 -4.37 -31.46
N GLY A 40 -7.66 -3.89 -30.54
CA GLY A 40 -9.11 -3.83 -30.73
C GLY A 40 -9.92 -5.01 -30.22
N ILE A 41 -9.41 -5.78 -29.26
CA ILE A 41 -10.15 -6.95 -28.74
C ILE A 41 -11.51 -6.58 -28.13
N PHE A 42 -11.61 -5.44 -27.43
CA PHE A 42 -12.88 -4.95 -26.88
C PHE A 42 -13.85 -4.59 -28.00
N VAL A 43 -13.37 -3.93 -29.04
CA VAL A 43 -14.18 -3.60 -30.25
C VAL A 43 -14.69 -4.85 -30.92
N THR A 44 -13.80 -5.84 -31.16
CA THR A 44 -14.18 -7.11 -31.78
C THR A 44 -15.30 -7.79 -31.00
N LYS A 45 -15.18 -7.89 -29.67
CA LYS A 45 -16.21 -8.52 -28.82
C LYS A 45 -17.51 -7.74 -28.74
N LEU A 46 -17.48 -6.41 -28.81
CA LEU A 46 -18.70 -5.59 -28.92
C LEU A 46 -19.42 -5.87 -30.23
N LEU A 47 -18.70 -5.92 -31.35
CA LEU A 47 -19.30 -6.23 -32.67
C LEU A 47 -19.86 -7.66 -32.73
N GLU A 48 -19.15 -8.64 -32.19
CA GLU A 48 -19.62 -10.03 -32.05
C GLU A 48 -20.87 -10.13 -31.17
N SER A 49 -21.05 -9.22 -30.20
CA SER A 49 -22.25 -9.12 -29.37
C SER A 49 -23.43 -8.35 -30.06
N GLY A 50 -23.28 -7.98 -31.34
CA GLY A 50 -24.34 -7.30 -32.12
C GLY A 50 -24.38 -5.78 -31.95
N ILE A 51 -23.40 -5.16 -31.30
CA ILE A 51 -23.35 -3.70 -31.11
C ILE A 51 -23.02 -3.03 -32.46
N ASN A 52 -23.77 -1.99 -32.80
CA ASN A 52 -23.59 -1.27 -34.06
C ASN A 52 -22.24 -0.52 -34.05
N LYS A 53 -21.47 -0.71 -35.11
CA LYS A 53 -20.15 -0.07 -35.28
C LYS A 53 -20.16 1.46 -35.15
N ASN A 54 -21.26 2.10 -35.51
CA ASN A 54 -21.40 3.56 -35.45
C ASN A 54 -21.51 4.10 -34.02
N GLN A 55 -21.76 3.22 -33.03
CA GLN A 55 -21.78 3.57 -31.61
C GLN A 55 -20.39 3.54 -30.98
N ILE A 56 -19.40 2.91 -31.66
CA ILE A 56 -18.09 2.60 -31.08
C ILE A 56 -17.05 3.64 -31.52
N PHE A 57 -16.51 4.32 -30.53
CA PHE A 57 -15.43 5.30 -30.67
C PHE A 57 -14.15 4.74 -30.05
N THR A 58 -13.01 4.96 -30.71
CA THR A 58 -11.76 4.42 -30.24
C THR A 58 -10.64 5.47 -30.28
N PHE A 59 -9.83 5.51 -29.20
CA PHE A 59 -8.66 6.34 -29.14
C PHE A 59 -7.40 5.49 -28.92
N ASP A 60 -6.29 5.89 -29.51
CA ASP A 60 -4.97 5.37 -29.16
C ASP A 60 -3.88 6.39 -29.56
N VAL A 61 -2.76 6.38 -28.84
CA VAL A 61 -1.57 7.17 -29.20
C VAL A 61 -0.82 6.56 -30.37
N ASN A 62 -0.93 5.23 -30.54
CA ASN A 62 -0.28 4.48 -31.60
C ASN A 62 -1.15 4.45 -32.86
N LYS A 63 -0.73 5.23 -33.88
CA LYS A 63 -1.44 5.30 -35.16
C LYS A 63 -1.51 3.98 -35.94
N SER A 64 -0.69 2.98 -35.62
CA SER A 64 -0.68 1.71 -36.34
C SER A 64 -2.02 0.95 -36.19
N TYR A 65 -2.73 1.15 -35.08
CA TYR A 65 -4.02 0.51 -34.85
C TYR A 65 -5.18 1.10 -35.66
N LYS A 66 -4.94 2.21 -36.38
CA LYS A 66 -5.95 2.81 -37.26
C LYS A 66 -6.43 1.82 -38.34
N ILE A 67 -5.50 1.07 -38.95
CA ILE A 67 -5.82 0.12 -40.03
C ILE A 67 -6.75 -0.99 -39.52
N GLU A 68 -6.48 -1.52 -38.33
CA GLU A 68 -7.31 -2.54 -37.70
C GLU A 68 -8.72 -2.01 -37.41
N MET A 69 -8.83 -0.79 -36.88
CA MET A 69 -10.12 -0.17 -36.57
C MET A 69 -10.93 0.16 -37.84
N GLU A 70 -10.27 0.62 -38.90
CA GLU A 70 -10.88 0.86 -40.21
C GLU A 70 -11.42 -0.44 -40.84
N LYS A 71 -10.71 -1.57 -40.70
CA LYS A 71 -11.20 -2.89 -41.14
C LYS A 71 -12.44 -3.33 -40.37
N LEU A 72 -12.53 -3.01 -39.08
CA LEU A 72 -13.71 -3.27 -38.26
C LEU A 72 -14.85 -2.26 -38.52
N GLY A 73 -14.59 -1.20 -39.29
CA GLY A 73 -15.52 -0.16 -39.65
C GLY A 73 -15.92 0.78 -38.51
N VAL A 74 -15.08 0.88 -37.46
CA VAL A 74 -15.30 1.75 -36.29
C VAL A 74 -14.50 3.04 -36.35
N SER A 75 -14.94 4.06 -35.65
CA SER A 75 -14.29 5.35 -35.58
C SER A 75 -12.96 5.26 -34.79
N PHE A 76 -11.86 5.70 -35.39
CA PHE A 76 -10.55 5.78 -34.74
C PHE A 76 -10.00 7.20 -34.71
N LYS A 77 -9.61 7.65 -33.54
CA LYS A 77 -8.91 8.92 -33.36
C LYS A 77 -7.53 8.70 -32.76
N LYS A 78 -6.46 9.07 -33.51
CA LYS A 78 -5.12 9.13 -32.94
C LYS A 78 -5.07 10.24 -31.89
N GLN A 79 -5.06 9.88 -30.60
CA GLN A 79 -5.15 10.83 -29.52
C GLN A 79 -4.47 10.31 -28.26
N ASP A 80 -3.76 11.19 -27.56
CA ASP A 80 -3.36 10.94 -26.17
C ASP A 80 -4.53 11.25 -25.25
N THR A 81 -5.24 10.22 -24.83
CA THR A 81 -6.44 10.34 -23.99
C THR A 81 -6.20 11.13 -22.71
N LEU A 82 -5.02 10.98 -22.10
CA LEU A 82 -4.70 11.63 -20.83
C LEU A 82 -4.37 13.12 -20.98
N LEU A 83 -3.85 13.53 -22.13
CA LEU A 83 -3.48 14.93 -22.38
C LEU A 83 -4.55 15.71 -23.14
N ALA A 84 -5.39 15.00 -23.90
CA ALA A 84 -6.44 15.60 -24.73
C ALA A 84 -7.80 15.64 -23.97
N LEU A 85 -7.83 16.36 -22.86
CA LEU A 85 -9.06 16.59 -22.09
C LEU A 85 -9.50 18.04 -22.29
N TYR A 86 -10.51 18.21 -23.11
CA TYR A 86 -11.12 19.51 -23.43
C TYR A 86 -12.49 19.63 -22.74
N PRO A 87 -13.05 20.85 -22.56
CA PRO A 87 -14.38 21.05 -21.98
C PRO A 87 -15.45 20.17 -22.62
N ASP A 88 -15.46 20.06 -23.95
CA ASP A 88 -16.43 19.26 -24.72
C ASP A 88 -16.25 17.74 -24.57
N SER A 89 -15.15 17.30 -23.95
CA SER A 89 -14.89 15.87 -23.68
C SER A 89 -15.61 15.35 -22.44
N TYR A 90 -16.23 16.23 -21.64
CA TYR A 90 -16.95 15.84 -20.43
C TYR A 90 -18.37 15.40 -20.78
N ASN A 91 -18.85 14.36 -20.08
CA ASN A 91 -20.24 13.87 -20.22
C ASN A 91 -20.64 13.50 -21.66
N GLU A 92 -19.73 12.90 -22.42
CA GLU A 92 -19.92 12.58 -23.83
C GLU A 92 -20.38 11.14 -24.07
N TYR A 93 -19.90 10.18 -23.27
CA TYR A 93 -20.10 8.76 -23.50
C TYR A 93 -21.05 8.12 -22.48
N ASP A 94 -21.82 7.14 -22.94
CA ASP A 94 -22.69 6.34 -22.08
C ASP A 94 -21.95 5.16 -21.47
N ILE A 95 -21.00 4.59 -22.23
CA ILE A 95 -20.20 3.45 -21.81
C ILE A 95 -18.74 3.71 -22.14
N ILE A 96 -17.84 3.42 -21.21
CA ILE A 96 -16.40 3.38 -21.44
C ILE A 96 -15.88 2.04 -20.93
N LEU A 97 -15.11 1.33 -21.78
CA LEU A 97 -14.53 0.05 -21.41
C LEU A 97 -13.11 -0.07 -21.99
N GLY A 98 -12.28 -0.96 -21.40
CA GLY A 98 -10.93 -1.15 -21.90
C GLY A 98 -9.95 -1.70 -20.85
N ASN A 99 -8.70 -1.81 -21.28
CA ASN A 99 -7.55 -2.17 -20.44
C ASN A 99 -6.50 -1.05 -20.51
N PRO A 100 -6.54 -0.08 -19.57
CA PRO A 100 -5.58 1.03 -19.55
C PRO A 100 -4.13 0.59 -19.41
N PRO A 101 -3.16 1.30 -20.03
CA PRO A 101 -1.75 0.95 -19.93
C PRO A 101 -1.21 1.06 -18.49
N TYR A 102 -0.25 0.16 -18.13
CA TYR A 102 0.33 0.04 -16.79
C TYR A 102 1.69 0.76 -16.68
N LEU A 103 1.75 2.06 -16.98
CA LEU A 103 2.96 2.86 -16.84
C LEU A 103 3.00 3.57 -15.49
N ASN A 104 4.14 3.52 -14.81
CA ASN A 104 4.37 4.16 -13.53
C ASN A 104 5.32 5.38 -13.65
N LYS A 105 5.56 6.06 -12.53
CA LYS A 105 6.39 7.29 -12.43
C LYS A 105 7.82 7.15 -13.00
N SER A 106 8.34 5.94 -13.18
CA SER A 106 9.66 5.70 -13.75
C SER A 106 9.65 5.68 -15.28
N SER A 107 8.48 5.53 -15.91
CA SER A 107 8.32 5.46 -17.37
C SER A 107 8.71 6.76 -18.05
N VAL A 108 9.20 6.65 -19.29
CA VAL A 108 9.56 7.79 -20.14
C VAL A 108 8.35 8.70 -20.37
N TYR A 109 7.17 8.11 -20.61
CA TYR A 109 5.94 8.85 -20.85
C TYR A 109 5.58 9.79 -19.67
N ILE A 110 5.54 9.24 -18.45
CA ILE A 110 5.19 10.05 -17.27
C ILE A 110 6.27 11.11 -16.98
N LYS A 111 7.55 10.77 -17.11
CA LYS A 111 8.63 11.73 -16.92
C LYS A 111 8.55 12.90 -17.90
N LYS A 112 8.33 12.60 -19.19
CA LYS A 112 8.21 13.61 -20.26
C LYS A 112 7.01 14.55 -20.04
N ASN A 113 5.87 14.01 -19.62
CA ASN A 113 4.62 14.75 -19.50
C ASN A 113 4.29 15.18 -18.05
N LYS A 114 5.26 15.10 -17.13
CA LYS A 114 5.06 15.28 -15.68
C LYS A 114 4.30 16.57 -15.33
N GLY A 115 4.65 17.69 -15.95
CA GLY A 115 4.01 18.99 -15.70
C GLY A 115 2.53 18.96 -16.07
N SER A 116 2.19 18.58 -17.31
CA SER A 116 0.81 18.51 -17.81
C SER A 116 -0.04 17.52 -17.02
N LEU A 117 0.48 16.33 -16.78
CA LEU A 117 -0.22 15.30 -16.00
C LEU A 117 -0.48 15.75 -14.54
N LYS A 118 0.49 16.46 -13.94
CA LYS A 118 0.31 17.02 -12.60
C LYS A 118 -0.76 18.12 -12.58
N ASN A 119 -0.82 18.97 -13.59
CA ASN A 119 -1.84 20.02 -13.70
C ASN A 119 -3.24 19.43 -13.83
N ILE A 120 -3.41 18.37 -14.65
CA ILE A 120 -4.72 17.74 -14.89
C ILE A 120 -5.13 16.83 -13.71
N TYR A 121 -4.26 15.90 -13.30
CA TYR A 121 -4.59 14.81 -12.37
C TYR A 121 -3.96 14.94 -10.98
N GLY A 122 -3.06 15.90 -10.74
CA GLY A 122 -2.24 15.95 -9.54
C GLY A 122 -2.98 16.08 -8.21
N ARG A 123 -4.23 16.55 -8.24
CA ARG A 123 -5.12 16.58 -7.07
C ARG A 123 -5.58 15.18 -6.65
N ILE A 124 -5.58 14.21 -7.58
CA ILE A 124 -6.05 12.83 -7.37
C ILE A 124 -4.87 11.87 -7.43
N ASN A 125 -4.32 11.62 -8.62
CA ASN A 125 -3.12 10.82 -8.85
C ASN A 125 -2.53 11.14 -10.23
N SER A 126 -1.22 11.41 -10.31
CA SER A 126 -0.51 11.68 -11.58
C SER A 126 0.75 10.80 -11.76
N HIS A 127 0.82 9.67 -11.05
CA HIS A 127 2.02 8.83 -11.01
C HIS A 127 1.89 7.51 -11.77
N GLU A 128 0.65 7.13 -12.13
CA GLU A 128 0.35 5.87 -12.82
C GLU A 128 -0.76 6.08 -13.84
N THR A 129 -0.54 5.57 -15.06
CA THR A 129 -1.46 5.84 -16.18
C THR A 129 -2.84 5.26 -15.94
N TYR A 130 -2.95 4.02 -15.47
CA TYR A 130 -4.27 3.42 -15.25
C TYR A 130 -5.15 4.22 -14.27
N SER A 131 -4.57 4.81 -13.23
CA SER A 131 -5.33 5.66 -12.29
C SER A 131 -5.82 6.94 -12.97
N MET A 132 -5.01 7.54 -13.83
CA MET A 132 -5.42 8.71 -14.61
C MET A 132 -6.49 8.35 -15.65
N PHE A 133 -6.43 7.16 -16.27
CA PHE A 133 -7.47 6.66 -17.17
C PHE A 133 -8.81 6.47 -16.45
N ILE A 134 -8.83 5.92 -15.23
CA ILE A 134 -10.05 5.83 -14.42
C ILE A 134 -10.67 7.22 -14.22
N VAL A 135 -9.88 8.19 -13.79
CA VAL A 135 -10.33 9.57 -13.55
C VAL A 135 -10.85 10.21 -14.84
N ASN A 136 -10.08 10.13 -15.93
CA ASN A 136 -10.43 10.68 -17.24
C ASN A 136 -11.75 10.08 -17.76
N SER A 137 -11.89 8.76 -17.67
CA SER A 137 -13.07 8.06 -18.12
C SER A 137 -14.32 8.44 -17.31
N ILE A 138 -14.22 8.56 -15.99
CA ILE A 138 -15.35 9.04 -15.17
C ILE A 138 -15.74 10.47 -15.56
N TRP A 139 -14.79 11.34 -15.89
CA TRP A 139 -15.12 12.68 -16.37
C TRP A 139 -15.84 12.66 -17.72
N ARG A 140 -15.41 11.78 -18.66
CA ARG A 140 -16.02 11.65 -20.00
C ARG A 140 -17.38 10.96 -20.01
N LEU A 141 -17.69 10.13 -19.00
CA LEU A 141 -19.00 9.50 -18.89
C LEU A 141 -20.10 10.54 -18.65
N LYS A 142 -21.25 10.31 -19.24
CA LYS A 142 -22.52 10.96 -18.85
C LYS A 142 -22.91 10.55 -17.43
N GLU A 143 -23.76 11.32 -16.77
CA GLU A 143 -24.37 10.89 -15.51
C GLU A 143 -25.20 9.62 -15.73
N GLY A 144 -25.00 8.61 -14.90
CA GLY A 144 -25.58 7.27 -15.10
C GLY A 144 -24.79 6.37 -16.06
N GLY A 145 -23.80 6.91 -16.77
CA GLY A 145 -22.95 6.13 -17.68
C GLY A 145 -22.04 5.14 -16.94
N LYS A 146 -21.62 4.08 -17.62
CA LYS A 146 -20.93 2.94 -17.04
C LYS A 146 -19.48 2.83 -17.48
N LEU A 147 -18.60 2.46 -16.55
CA LEU A 147 -17.19 2.12 -16.78
C LEU A 147 -16.96 0.63 -16.52
N GLY A 148 -16.34 -0.06 -17.48
CA GLY A 148 -15.86 -1.43 -17.33
C GLY A 148 -14.38 -1.54 -17.66
N PHE A 149 -13.51 -1.58 -16.64
CA PHE A 149 -12.08 -1.68 -16.84
C PHE A 149 -11.50 -2.93 -16.20
N ILE A 150 -10.48 -3.51 -16.85
CA ILE A 150 -9.51 -4.36 -16.19
C ILE A 150 -8.25 -3.53 -15.93
N THR A 151 -7.71 -3.59 -14.71
CA THR A 151 -6.60 -2.72 -14.31
C THR A 151 -5.80 -3.35 -13.16
N SER A 152 -4.81 -2.64 -12.59
CA SER A 152 -4.03 -3.09 -11.44
C SER A 152 -4.86 -3.05 -10.15
N ASP A 153 -4.78 -4.11 -9.34
CA ASP A 153 -5.41 -4.15 -8.00
C ASP A 153 -4.72 -3.24 -6.97
N SER A 154 -3.55 -2.70 -7.29
CA SER A 154 -2.79 -1.85 -6.35
C SER A 154 -3.54 -0.60 -5.89
N PHE A 155 -4.47 -0.06 -6.68
CA PHE A 155 -5.26 1.08 -6.23
C PHE A 155 -6.25 0.74 -5.11
N LEU A 156 -6.60 -0.54 -4.93
CA LEU A 156 -7.54 -0.95 -3.89
C LEU A 156 -6.98 -0.69 -2.47
N THR A 157 -5.69 -0.88 -2.27
CA THR A 157 -5.08 -0.84 -0.93
C THR A 157 -3.97 0.18 -0.75
N LEU A 158 -3.15 0.46 -1.77
CA LEU A 158 -1.99 1.35 -1.60
C LEU A 158 -2.37 2.76 -1.13
N SER A 159 -1.62 3.27 -0.16
CA SER A 159 -1.83 4.61 0.41
C SER A 159 -1.70 5.74 -0.61
N THR A 160 -0.86 5.58 -1.64
CA THR A 160 -0.70 6.52 -2.75
C THR A 160 -1.97 6.76 -3.53
N HIS A 161 -2.90 5.79 -3.55
CA HIS A 161 -4.18 5.86 -4.23
C HIS A 161 -5.36 6.30 -3.35
N LYS A 162 -5.13 6.71 -2.11
CA LYS A 162 -6.19 7.19 -1.21
C LYS A 162 -7.10 8.23 -1.86
N LYS A 163 -6.51 9.20 -2.58
CA LYS A 163 -7.27 10.26 -3.26
C LYS A 163 -8.08 9.74 -4.44
N LEU A 164 -7.55 8.75 -5.19
CA LEU A 164 -8.26 8.07 -6.27
C LEU A 164 -9.48 7.32 -5.72
N ARG A 165 -9.29 6.51 -4.67
CA ARG A 165 -10.40 5.80 -4.03
C ARG A 165 -11.50 6.76 -3.56
N ARG A 166 -11.10 7.83 -2.88
CA ARG A 166 -12.05 8.87 -2.44
C ARG A 166 -12.78 9.53 -3.61
N PHE A 167 -12.09 9.75 -4.73
CA PHE A 167 -12.71 10.28 -5.95
C PHE A 167 -13.73 9.30 -6.50
N ILE A 168 -13.43 8.00 -6.59
CA ILE A 168 -14.37 6.96 -7.04
C ILE A 168 -15.60 6.93 -6.12
N PHE A 169 -15.44 6.90 -4.80
CA PHE A 169 -16.55 6.91 -3.85
C PHE A 169 -17.45 8.14 -3.96
N ASN A 170 -16.86 9.29 -4.27
CA ASN A 170 -17.62 10.55 -4.39
C ASN A 170 -18.27 10.74 -5.76
N SER A 171 -17.88 9.97 -6.77
CA SER A 171 -18.31 10.18 -8.16
C SER A 171 -19.06 9.00 -8.75
N CYS A 172 -19.05 7.81 -8.13
CA CYS A 172 -19.61 6.60 -8.71
C CYS A 172 -20.36 5.75 -7.69
N LYS A 173 -21.36 5.01 -8.19
CA LYS A 173 -21.75 3.72 -7.61
C LYS A 173 -20.76 2.67 -8.09
N ILE A 174 -20.26 1.86 -7.20
CA ILE A 174 -19.39 0.73 -7.50
C ILE A 174 -20.29 -0.49 -7.64
N ASN A 175 -20.48 -0.96 -8.87
CA ASN A 175 -21.35 -2.09 -9.12
C ASN A 175 -20.66 -3.40 -8.77
N GLU A 176 -19.38 -3.54 -9.21
CA GLU A 176 -18.64 -4.78 -8.99
C GLU A 176 -17.12 -4.53 -8.89
N ILE A 177 -16.48 -5.31 -8.02
CA ILE A 177 -15.03 -5.49 -7.97
C ILE A 177 -14.77 -7.00 -8.02
N LEU A 178 -14.06 -7.47 -9.06
CA LEU A 178 -13.63 -8.85 -9.20
C LEU A 178 -12.09 -8.91 -9.25
N LEU A 179 -11.46 -9.62 -8.32
CA LEU A 179 -10.04 -9.91 -8.41
C LEU A 179 -9.80 -11.02 -9.42
N ALA A 180 -9.25 -10.68 -10.58
CA ALA A 180 -8.97 -11.61 -11.66
C ALA A 180 -7.75 -12.50 -11.36
N PRO A 181 -7.51 -13.62 -12.07
CA PRO A 181 -6.39 -14.52 -11.81
C PRO A 181 -5.04 -13.77 -11.78
N LYS A 182 -4.17 -14.11 -10.81
CA LYS A 182 -2.87 -13.42 -10.67
C LYS A 182 -1.99 -13.54 -11.90
N ASP A 183 -2.05 -14.68 -12.55
CA ASP A 183 -1.24 -15.05 -13.72
C ASP A 183 -1.86 -14.70 -15.06
N LEU A 184 -3.02 -14.03 -15.07
CA LEU A 184 -3.75 -13.65 -16.28
C LEU A 184 -2.86 -12.97 -17.35
N PHE A 185 -1.85 -12.21 -16.92
CA PHE A 185 -0.90 -11.52 -17.79
C PHE A 185 0.54 -12.04 -17.66
N SER A 186 0.77 -13.21 -17.04
CA SER A 186 2.11 -13.75 -16.77
C SER A 186 2.97 -13.89 -18.01
N ASN A 187 2.38 -14.34 -19.13
CA ASN A 187 3.05 -14.49 -20.42
C ASN A 187 3.49 -13.15 -21.05
N GLN A 188 3.03 -12.02 -20.51
CA GLN A 188 3.31 -10.68 -21.04
C GLN A 188 4.32 -9.89 -20.19
N LYS A 189 4.96 -10.55 -19.19
CA LYS A 189 5.95 -9.96 -18.27
C LYS A 189 5.39 -8.76 -17.47
N VAL A 190 4.12 -8.81 -17.13
CA VAL A 190 3.46 -7.84 -16.23
C VAL A 190 3.46 -8.40 -14.81
N SER A 191 4.01 -7.65 -13.87
CA SER A 191 4.11 -8.03 -12.45
C SER A 191 2.91 -7.57 -11.61
N THR A 192 1.83 -7.15 -12.26
CA THR A 192 0.65 -6.57 -11.60
C THR A 192 -0.46 -7.60 -11.49
N SER A 193 -1.06 -7.74 -10.32
CA SER A 193 -2.27 -8.52 -10.12
C SER A 193 -3.47 -7.74 -10.68
N PRO A 194 -4.27 -8.34 -11.61
CA PRO A 194 -5.37 -7.63 -12.24
C PRO A 194 -6.64 -7.65 -11.40
N VAL A 195 -7.46 -6.59 -11.61
CA VAL A 195 -8.80 -6.44 -11.07
C VAL A 195 -9.75 -5.92 -12.14
N ILE A 196 -10.95 -6.45 -12.20
CA ILE A 196 -12.05 -5.91 -13.00
C ILE A 196 -12.88 -5.01 -12.11
N ILE A 197 -13.18 -3.79 -12.61
CA ILE A 197 -14.04 -2.84 -11.93
C ILE A 197 -15.20 -2.44 -12.84
N ILE A 198 -16.42 -2.46 -12.31
CA ILE A 198 -17.62 -1.96 -12.98
C ILE A 198 -18.19 -0.83 -12.13
N LEU A 199 -18.24 0.36 -12.71
CA LEU A 199 -18.70 1.57 -12.04
C LEU A 199 -19.86 2.20 -12.80
N THR A 200 -20.76 2.89 -12.10
CA THR A 200 -21.76 3.78 -12.71
C THR A 200 -21.52 5.19 -12.21
N LYS A 201 -21.33 6.15 -13.10
CA LYS A 201 -21.18 7.57 -12.73
C LYS A 201 -22.42 8.06 -11.99
N CYS A 202 -22.20 8.61 -10.82
CA CYS A 202 -23.25 9.08 -9.93
C CYS A 202 -22.72 10.24 -9.10
N THR A 203 -22.70 11.43 -9.71
CA THR A 203 -22.02 12.60 -9.12
C THR A 203 -22.98 13.50 -8.31
N GLY A 204 -22.39 14.50 -7.66
CA GLY A 204 -23.14 15.53 -6.94
C GLY A 204 -23.59 15.15 -5.53
N GLN A 205 -23.86 16.18 -4.72
CA GLN A 205 -24.23 16.01 -3.32
C GLN A 205 -25.63 15.39 -3.17
N LYS A 206 -26.54 15.68 -4.08
CA LYS A 206 -27.91 15.10 -4.10
C LYS A 206 -27.89 13.57 -4.21
N ASN A 207 -26.90 13.01 -4.88
CA ASN A 207 -26.72 11.59 -5.10
C ASN A 207 -25.85 10.90 -4.02
N LYS A 208 -25.48 11.60 -2.96
CA LYS A 208 -24.62 11.04 -1.90
C LYS A 208 -25.23 9.79 -1.28
N ARG A 209 -26.49 9.86 -0.82
CA ARG A 209 -27.19 8.70 -0.22
C ARG A 209 -27.34 7.53 -1.19
N THR A 210 -27.57 7.82 -2.47
CA THR A 210 -27.65 6.78 -3.53
C THR A 210 -26.33 6.03 -3.68
N ARG A 211 -25.20 6.70 -3.54
CA ARG A 211 -23.89 6.05 -3.53
C ARG A 211 -23.63 5.29 -2.23
N GLU A 212 -23.93 5.88 -1.08
CA GLU A 212 -23.69 5.28 0.25
C GLU A 212 -24.49 3.98 0.40
N ASN A 213 -25.76 3.98 0.04
CA ASN A 213 -26.64 2.80 0.12
C ASN A 213 -26.45 1.81 -1.04
N ASN A 214 -25.51 2.06 -1.97
CA ASN A 214 -25.25 1.15 -3.08
C ASN A 214 -24.65 -0.16 -2.58
N MET A 215 -25.28 -1.29 -2.95
CA MET A 215 -24.75 -2.62 -2.70
C MET A 215 -23.71 -2.95 -3.78
N MET A 216 -22.48 -3.15 -3.36
CA MET A 216 -21.36 -3.51 -4.23
C MET A 216 -21.22 -5.02 -4.25
N ARG A 217 -21.14 -5.60 -5.45
CA ARG A 217 -20.81 -7.02 -5.61
C ARG A 217 -19.29 -7.19 -5.57
N ILE A 218 -18.79 -7.99 -4.64
CA ILE A 218 -17.37 -8.24 -4.44
C ILE A 218 -17.08 -9.71 -4.72
N ILE A 219 -16.10 -9.95 -5.60
CA ILE A 219 -15.64 -11.28 -5.95
C ILE A 219 -14.16 -11.37 -5.60
N PRO A 220 -13.80 -12.16 -4.57
CA PRO A 220 -12.42 -12.45 -4.22
C PRO A 220 -11.62 -13.04 -5.39
N ARG A 221 -10.31 -13.19 -5.20
CA ARG A 221 -9.41 -13.69 -6.24
C ARG A 221 -9.88 -15.03 -6.78
N VAL A 222 -10.25 -15.05 -8.05
CA VAL A 222 -10.58 -16.27 -8.77
C VAL A 222 -9.31 -16.93 -9.31
N ASN A 223 -9.37 -18.25 -9.56
CA ASN A 223 -8.22 -19.01 -10.02
C ASN A 223 -8.05 -18.98 -11.54
N SER A 224 -9.16 -18.89 -12.28
CA SER A 224 -9.18 -18.91 -13.74
C SER A 224 -10.26 -18.00 -14.30
N GLU A 225 -10.24 -17.73 -15.61
CA GLU A 225 -11.30 -16.98 -16.30
C GLU A 225 -12.62 -17.75 -16.34
N ASP A 226 -12.60 -19.08 -16.23
CA ASP A 226 -13.80 -19.92 -16.20
C ASP A 226 -14.63 -19.67 -14.94
N ASP A 227 -13.99 -19.21 -13.86
CA ASP A 227 -14.66 -18.90 -12.60
C ASP A 227 -15.44 -17.57 -12.65
N TYR A 228 -15.31 -16.75 -13.69
CA TYR A 228 -15.97 -15.43 -13.75
C TYR A 228 -17.50 -15.51 -13.68
N GLN A 229 -18.11 -16.50 -14.35
CA GLN A 229 -19.55 -16.64 -14.41
C GLN A 229 -20.12 -17.32 -13.17
N SER A 230 -19.33 -18.19 -12.52
CA SER A 230 -19.73 -18.96 -11.34
C SER A 230 -18.63 -18.95 -10.29
N PRO A 231 -18.26 -17.77 -9.74
CA PRO A 231 -17.20 -17.68 -8.76
C PRO A 231 -17.59 -18.41 -7.47
N GLY A 232 -16.63 -19.15 -6.89
CA GLY A 232 -16.84 -19.93 -5.68
C GLY A 232 -17.19 -19.09 -4.43
N ASN A 233 -16.84 -17.81 -4.42
CA ASN A 233 -17.15 -16.88 -3.34
C ASN A 233 -17.58 -15.54 -3.91
N VAL A 234 -18.76 -15.06 -3.49
CA VAL A 234 -19.31 -13.75 -3.85
C VAL A 234 -20.01 -13.20 -2.62
N TYR A 235 -19.79 -11.93 -2.32
CA TYR A 235 -20.56 -11.25 -1.28
C TYR A 235 -20.95 -9.84 -1.69
N GLU A 236 -21.97 -9.33 -1.06
CA GLU A 236 -22.45 -7.96 -1.24
C GLU A 236 -22.16 -7.13 0.01
N ILE A 237 -21.76 -5.88 -0.19
CA ILE A 237 -21.46 -4.97 0.90
C ILE A 237 -21.89 -3.55 0.54
N GLU A 238 -22.45 -2.82 1.49
CA GLU A 238 -22.78 -1.42 1.32
C GLU A 238 -21.52 -0.58 1.05
N GLN A 239 -21.59 0.28 0.05
CA GLN A 239 -20.48 1.13 -0.36
C GLN A 239 -20.01 2.06 0.77
N GLU A 240 -20.91 2.49 1.65
CA GLU A 240 -20.59 3.34 2.79
C GLU A 240 -19.54 2.72 3.72
N LYS A 241 -19.59 1.40 3.93
CA LYS A 241 -18.62 0.70 4.78
C LYS A 241 -17.18 0.89 4.33
N TYR A 242 -16.93 0.85 3.01
CA TYR A 242 -15.60 1.14 2.47
C TYR A 242 -15.25 2.62 2.54
N SER A 243 -16.21 3.53 2.41
CA SER A 243 -15.96 4.97 2.47
C SER A 243 -15.52 5.42 3.87
N SER A 244 -15.96 4.73 4.91
CA SER A 244 -15.60 4.99 6.32
C SER A 244 -14.31 4.29 6.76
N PHE A 245 -13.86 3.25 6.05
CA PHE A 245 -12.66 2.50 6.40
C PHE A 245 -11.38 3.32 6.24
N PRO A 246 -10.32 3.08 7.03
CA PRO A 246 -9.07 3.85 6.95
C PRO A 246 -8.54 3.94 5.52
N PHE A 247 -8.23 5.16 5.08
CA PHE A 247 -7.77 5.48 3.71
C PHE A 247 -8.72 5.08 2.58
N ASN A 248 -10.00 4.79 2.89
CA ASN A 248 -10.98 4.25 1.94
C ASN A 248 -10.45 2.98 1.23
N ILE A 249 -9.76 2.11 1.95
CA ILE A 249 -9.21 0.87 1.40
C ILE A 249 -10.37 -0.05 1.02
N PHE A 250 -10.27 -0.66 -0.17
CA PHE A 250 -11.12 -1.76 -0.57
C PHE A 250 -10.55 -3.05 0.02
N TYR A 251 -10.98 -3.42 1.21
CA TYR A 251 -10.64 -4.70 1.79
C TYR A 251 -11.46 -5.81 1.14
N ILE A 252 -10.80 -6.85 0.65
CA ILE A 252 -11.40 -8.04 0.08
C ILE A 252 -10.83 -9.22 0.85
N ASP A 253 -11.68 -10.20 1.21
CA ASP A 253 -11.31 -11.34 2.06
C ASP A 253 -10.84 -10.95 3.48
N VAL A 254 -11.45 -9.93 4.06
CA VAL A 254 -11.27 -9.58 5.46
C VAL A 254 -12.50 -10.00 6.25
N GLU A 255 -12.28 -10.66 7.35
CA GLU A 255 -13.32 -11.18 8.23
C GLU A 255 -14.20 -10.02 8.76
N LYS A 256 -15.54 -10.19 8.77
CA LYS A 256 -16.49 -9.14 9.21
C LYS A 256 -16.22 -8.66 10.63
N GLU A 257 -15.75 -9.54 11.51
CA GLU A 257 -15.39 -9.24 12.88
C GLU A 257 -14.16 -8.30 12.95
N VAL A 258 -13.23 -8.44 12.03
CA VAL A 258 -12.06 -7.56 11.88
C VAL A 258 -12.50 -6.19 11.35
N ILE A 259 -13.44 -6.15 10.41
CA ILE A 259 -14.01 -4.88 9.91
C ILE A 259 -14.69 -4.14 11.06
N GLU A 260 -15.55 -4.83 11.82
CA GLU A 260 -16.21 -4.27 13.01
C GLU A 260 -15.21 -3.76 14.05
N LEU A 261 -14.10 -4.49 14.24
CA LEU A 261 -13.01 -4.08 15.12
C LEU A 261 -12.37 -2.77 14.64
N PHE A 262 -12.10 -2.63 13.34
CA PHE A 262 -11.58 -1.36 12.78
C PHE A 262 -12.57 -0.20 12.93
N GLU A 263 -13.87 -0.43 12.83
CA GLU A 263 -14.90 0.60 12.95
C GLU A 263 -15.10 1.05 14.40
N LYS A 264 -15.21 0.10 15.34
CA LYS A 264 -15.62 0.36 16.72
C LYS A 264 -14.48 0.62 17.71
N SER A 265 -13.22 0.36 17.32
CA SER A 265 -12.08 0.56 18.21
C SER A 265 -11.48 1.96 18.11
N SER A 266 -10.84 2.42 19.19
CA SER A 266 -9.92 3.56 19.16
C SER A 266 -8.82 3.32 18.14
N LYS A 267 -8.06 4.36 17.78
CA LYS A 267 -6.92 4.23 16.89
C LYS A 267 -5.60 4.43 17.66
N LEU A 268 -4.54 3.75 17.21
CA LEU A 268 -3.21 3.88 17.83
C LEU A 268 -2.70 5.33 17.86
N GLU A 269 -3.15 6.19 16.95
CA GLU A 269 -2.87 7.63 16.93
C GLU A 269 -3.16 8.33 18.27
N GLN A 270 -4.10 7.84 19.05
CA GLN A 270 -4.42 8.40 20.36
C GLN A 270 -3.37 8.06 21.43
N TYR A 271 -2.53 7.06 21.20
CA TYR A 271 -1.59 6.48 22.17
C TYR A 271 -0.13 6.61 21.76
N LEU A 272 0.14 6.63 20.46
CA LEU A 272 1.47 6.74 19.88
C LEU A 272 1.56 7.94 18.94
N GLN A 273 2.65 8.70 19.01
CA GLN A 273 2.98 9.73 18.05
C GLN A 273 4.22 9.31 17.27
N GLY A 274 4.07 9.20 15.94
CA GLY A 274 5.15 8.87 15.02
C GLY A 274 5.88 10.10 14.51
N TYR A 275 7.21 9.98 14.34
CA TYR A 275 8.08 11.03 13.83
C TYR A 275 9.08 10.50 12.80
N ILE A 276 9.26 11.28 11.73
CA ILE A 276 10.33 11.05 10.77
C ILE A 276 11.62 11.65 11.35
N GLY A 277 12.72 10.90 11.31
CA GLY A 277 13.99 11.30 11.86
C GLY A 277 14.73 12.35 11.03
N MET A 278 16.01 12.50 11.29
CA MET A 278 16.89 13.48 10.66
C MET A 278 17.62 12.92 9.45
N HIS A 279 18.15 13.81 8.60
CA HIS A 279 18.97 13.44 7.46
C HIS A 279 20.39 14.02 7.58
N THR A 280 21.40 13.17 7.41
CA THR A 280 22.83 13.53 7.59
C THR A 280 23.52 13.94 6.29
N HIS A 281 22.88 13.81 5.12
CA HIS A 281 23.42 13.99 3.76
C HIS A 281 24.60 13.09 3.41
N ASN A 282 25.57 12.89 4.30
CA ASN A 282 26.75 12.04 4.07
C ASN A 282 27.00 11.08 5.24
N ASN A 283 26.41 9.89 5.14
CA ASN A 283 26.52 8.87 6.17
C ASN A 283 27.95 8.40 6.42
N LYS A 284 28.80 8.30 5.38
CA LYS A 284 30.18 7.84 5.52
C LYS A 284 30.99 8.79 6.38
N LYS A 285 30.75 10.10 6.25
CA LYS A 285 31.47 11.15 6.97
C LYS A 285 31.01 11.27 8.43
N TYR A 286 29.70 11.15 8.67
CA TYR A 286 29.09 11.56 9.94
C TYR A 286 28.61 10.42 10.82
N ILE A 287 28.69 9.17 10.35
CA ILE A 287 28.27 8.01 11.14
C ILE A 287 29.47 7.11 11.39
N GLY A 288 29.75 6.86 12.67
CA GLY A 288 30.71 5.87 13.14
C GLY A 288 30.06 4.55 13.54
N ALA A 289 30.81 3.47 13.52
CA ALA A 289 30.41 2.19 14.11
C ALA A 289 30.75 2.18 15.59
N VAL A 290 29.83 1.72 16.43
CA VAL A 290 30.09 1.54 17.88
C VAL A 290 30.94 0.30 18.09
N GLU A 291 31.96 0.44 18.90
CA GLU A 291 32.91 -0.62 19.30
C GLU A 291 32.19 -1.86 19.88
N GLY A 292 32.63 -3.05 19.50
CA GLY A 292 32.05 -4.32 19.92
C GLY A 292 30.77 -4.70 19.21
N THR A 293 30.42 -4.03 18.07
CA THR A 293 29.25 -4.33 17.27
C THR A 293 29.63 -4.96 15.92
N GLU A 294 28.70 -5.68 15.30
CA GLU A 294 28.84 -6.22 13.94
C GLU A 294 29.21 -5.12 12.91
N LEU A 295 28.75 -3.90 13.14
CA LEU A 295 29.07 -2.78 12.24
C LEU A 295 30.55 -2.38 12.32
N GLU A 296 31.16 -2.47 13.48
CA GLU A 296 32.61 -2.28 13.63
C GLU A 296 33.38 -3.28 12.77
N GLU A 297 33.02 -4.55 12.81
CA GLU A 297 33.70 -5.58 11.99
C GLU A 297 33.60 -5.25 10.49
N ILE A 298 32.42 -4.81 10.04
CA ILE A 298 32.18 -4.40 8.66
C ILE A 298 33.04 -3.17 8.30
N PHE A 299 33.11 -2.16 9.16
CA PHE A 299 33.88 -0.94 8.92
C PHE A 299 35.37 -1.21 8.96
N THR A 300 35.84 -2.04 9.87
CA THR A 300 37.23 -2.49 9.96
C THR A 300 37.67 -3.21 8.68
N LYS A 301 36.86 -4.16 8.17
CA LYS A 301 37.12 -4.82 6.88
C LYS A 301 37.24 -3.84 5.73
N ARG A 302 36.31 -2.87 5.65
CA ARG A 302 36.29 -1.85 4.59
C ARG A 302 37.51 -0.93 4.68
N ASN A 303 37.95 -0.56 5.90
CA ASN A 303 39.08 0.32 6.13
C ASN A 303 40.41 -0.28 5.69
N ARG A 304 40.54 -1.62 5.60
CA ARG A 304 41.78 -2.29 5.13
C ARG A 304 42.20 -1.86 3.71
N ASN A 305 41.22 -1.52 2.86
CA ASN A 305 41.47 -1.14 1.48
C ASN A 305 41.47 0.39 1.26
N ILE A 306 41.40 1.19 2.35
CA ILE A 306 41.38 2.65 2.28
C ILE A 306 42.73 3.18 2.81
N VAL A 307 43.53 3.77 1.93
CA VAL A 307 44.85 4.33 2.25
C VAL A 307 44.70 5.69 2.92
N ASP A 308 43.81 6.53 2.40
CA ASP A 308 43.56 7.87 2.93
C ASP A 308 42.82 7.79 4.28
N LEU A 309 43.43 8.31 5.31
CA LEU A 309 42.88 8.28 6.68
C LEU A 309 41.57 9.04 6.80
N ASP A 310 41.41 10.15 6.05
CA ASP A 310 40.21 10.98 6.07
C ASP A 310 39.02 10.29 5.39
N GLN A 311 39.28 9.29 4.58
CA GLN A 311 38.30 8.47 3.90
C GLN A 311 37.86 7.21 4.67
N LYS A 312 38.54 6.91 5.78
CA LYS A 312 38.22 5.74 6.62
C LYS A 312 36.88 5.90 7.33
N TYR A 313 36.19 4.79 7.49
CA TYR A 313 34.98 4.71 8.33
C TYR A 313 35.39 4.87 9.80
N LYS A 314 34.67 5.69 10.54
CA LYS A 314 34.94 5.96 11.95
C LYS A 314 34.49 4.79 12.83
N ILE A 315 35.26 4.46 13.84
CA ILE A 315 34.92 3.54 14.92
C ILE A 315 34.89 4.37 16.22
N VAL A 316 33.81 4.24 16.97
CA VAL A 316 33.52 5.05 18.15
C VAL A 316 33.49 4.15 19.37
N SER A 317 34.31 4.45 20.37
CA SER A 317 34.33 3.69 21.62
C SER A 317 32.98 3.86 22.38
N LYS A 318 32.67 2.88 23.22
CA LYS A 318 31.47 2.99 24.08
C LYS A 318 31.55 4.17 25.06
N LYS A 319 32.79 4.59 25.43
CA LYS A 319 33.01 5.76 26.28
C LYS A 319 32.70 7.04 25.52
N ASP A 320 33.12 7.14 24.26
CA ASP A 320 32.87 8.32 23.43
C ASP A 320 31.38 8.47 23.06
N LEU A 321 30.67 7.35 22.94
CA LEU A 321 29.21 7.38 22.68
C LEU A 321 28.41 8.05 23.82
N ALA A 322 28.93 8.12 25.02
CA ALA A 322 28.32 8.81 26.15
C ALA A 322 28.70 10.30 26.24
N THR A 323 29.53 10.80 25.32
CA THR A 323 30.00 12.20 25.30
C THR A 323 29.04 13.09 24.46
N ASP A 324 29.26 14.42 24.54
CA ASP A 324 28.53 15.37 23.71
C ASP A 324 29.00 15.39 22.24
N LEU A 325 30.11 14.73 21.92
CA LEU A 325 30.65 14.65 20.56
C LEU A 325 30.00 13.55 19.73
N TRP A 326 29.47 12.52 20.36
CA TRP A 326 28.80 11.40 19.70
C TRP A 326 27.47 11.09 20.33
N LYS A 327 26.45 10.85 19.49
CA LYS A 327 25.11 10.46 19.96
C LYS A 327 24.72 9.08 19.43
N PRO A 328 24.02 8.25 20.22
CA PRO A 328 23.45 7.01 19.74
C PRO A 328 22.53 7.26 18.53
N TYR A 329 22.74 6.52 17.44
CA TYR A 329 21.99 6.72 16.20
C TYR A 329 21.34 5.44 15.69
N LEU A 330 20.07 5.51 15.36
CA LEU A 330 19.29 4.39 14.85
C LEU A 330 19.06 4.58 13.35
N LYS A 331 19.99 4.06 12.54
CA LYS A 331 19.98 4.24 11.10
C LYS A 331 19.32 3.09 10.35
N ARG A 332 19.52 1.86 10.79
CA ARG A 332 19.15 0.69 10.01
C ARG A 332 17.74 0.23 10.35
N GLY A 333 16.93 0.03 9.30
CA GLY A 333 15.72 -0.79 9.36
C GLY A 333 16.08 -2.28 9.57
N GLY A 334 15.26 -3.15 9.09
CA GLY A 334 15.43 -4.60 9.14
C GLY A 334 14.30 -5.31 9.88
N GLY A 335 14.40 -6.64 9.96
CA GLY A 335 13.38 -7.49 10.57
C GLY A 335 13.51 -7.70 12.07
N ASP A 336 14.52 -7.10 12.73
CA ASP A 336 14.74 -7.27 14.16
C ASP A 336 13.56 -6.72 14.96
N GLN A 337 13.05 -7.53 15.88
CA GLN A 337 11.95 -7.19 16.78
C GLN A 337 12.48 -7.05 18.21
N TYR A 338 11.78 -6.25 19.03
CA TYR A 338 12.01 -5.99 20.44
C TYR A 338 13.30 -5.28 20.79
N TYR A 339 14.46 -5.78 20.39
CA TYR A 339 15.75 -5.23 20.76
C TYR A 339 16.79 -5.43 19.66
N ARG A 340 17.61 -4.43 19.51
CA ARG A 340 18.86 -4.44 18.75
C ARG A 340 19.86 -3.54 19.45
N PRO A 341 21.14 -3.93 19.59
CA PRO A 341 22.15 -3.05 20.13
C PRO A 341 22.31 -1.80 19.26
N ILE A 342 22.68 -0.69 19.86
CA ILE A 342 23.03 0.53 19.15
C ILE A 342 24.36 0.26 18.44
N MET A 343 24.35 0.28 17.13
CA MET A 343 25.51 -0.02 16.29
C MET A 343 26.10 1.22 15.64
N GLU A 344 25.34 2.29 15.56
CA GLU A 344 25.72 3.53 14.91
C GLU A 344 25.86 4.65 15.93
N ALA A 345 26.91 5.47 15.75
CA ALA A 345 27.15 6.71 16.47
C ALA A 345 27.11 7.89 15.48
N LEU A 346 26.39 8.96 15.82
CA LEU A 346 26.27 10.17 15.05
C LEU A 346 27.29 11.22 15.55
N ASP A 347 28.09 11.76 14.65
CA ASP A 347 28.98 12.91 14.93
C ASP A 347 28.14 14.13 15.32
N TRP A 348 28.23 14.55 16.58
CA TRP A 348 27.44 15.64 17.15
C TRP A 348 28.23 16.93 17.35
N SER A 349 29.41 17.04 16.69
CA SER A 349 30.20 18.27 16.71
C SER A 349 29.43 19.47 16.14
N GLU A 350 29.77 20.67 16.58
CA GLU A 350 29.11 21.91 16.12
C GLU A 350 29.20 22.12 14.59
N ILE A 351 30.26 21.61 13.96
CA ILE A 351 30.44 21.67 12.50
C ILE A 351 29.47 20.71 11.82
N SER A 352 29.35 19.48 12.33
CA SER A 352 28.52 18.44 11.75
C SER A 352 27.03 18.76 11.89
N LYS A 353 26.59 19.28 13.03
CA LYS A 353 25.21 19.69 13.29
C LYS A 353 24.68 20.72 12.29
N LYS A 354 25.53 21.62 11.80
CA LYS A 354 25.14 22.68 10.81
C LYS A 354 24.79 22.09 9.44
N VAL A 355 25.21 20.86 9.14
CA VAL A 355 24.96 20.20 7.85
C VAL A 355 23.70 19.35 7.88
N TYR A 356 23.23 18.96 9.05
CA TYR A 356 22.11 18.06 9.20
C TYR A 356 20.76 18.75 8.98
N ASP A 357 19.85 18.04 8.33
CA ASP A 357 18.43 18.41 8.33
C ASP A 357 17.79 17.82 9.59
N ILE A 358 17.72 18.62 10.66
CA ILE A 358 17.12 18.22 11.94
C ILE A 358 15.72 18.81 12.03
N PRO A 359 14.65 17.98 12.03
CA PRO A 359 13.29 18.48 12.17
C PRO A 359 13.05 19.10 13.56
N LYS A 360 12.50 20.32 13.61
CA LYS A 360 12.36 21.10 14.85
C LYS A 360 11.42 20.50 15.89
N ASN A 361 10.41 19.73 15.46
CA ASN A 361 9.33 19.22 16.34
C ASN A 361 9.47 17.72 16.64
N VAL A 362 10.65 17.14 16.47
CA VAL A 362 10.93 15.75 16.77
C VAL A 362 11.57 15.67 18.16
N PRO A 363 10.98 14.93 19.10
CA PRO A 363 11.51 14.79 20.46
C PRO A 363 12.65 13.73 20.46
N PHE A 364 13.77 14.05 19.82
CA PHE A 364 14.97 13.25 19.93
C PHE A 364 15.38 13.14 21.39
N GLU A 365 16.13 12.08 21.71
CA GLU A 365 16.59 11.75 23.06
C GLU A 365 15.49 11.25 24.02
N GLU A 366 14.21 11.34 23.68
CA GLU A 366 13.16 10.70 24.45
C GLU A 366 13.14 9.17 24.26
N GLU A 367 12.74 8.48 25.33
CA GLU A 367 12.54 7.03 25.29
C GLU A 367 11.28 6.67 24.49
N GLY A 368 11.36 5.62 23.68
CA GLY A 368 10.25 5.22 22.83
C GLY A 368 10.46 3.87 22.14
N LEU A 369 9.92 3.77 20.94
CA LEU A 369 10.16 2.62 20.08
C LEU A 369 10.43 3.08 18.63
N VAL A 370 11.12 2.24 17.87
CA VAL A 370 11.34 2.47 16.44
C VAL A 370 10.77 1.33 15.63
N ILE A 371 10.23 1.68 14.46
CA ILE A 371 9.73 0.72 13.47
C ILE A 371 10.55 0.87 12.19
N SER A 372 10.90 -0.25 11.56
CA SER A 372 11.55 -0.21 10.25
C SER A 372 10.61 0.38 9.21
N GLY A 373 11.03 1.45 8.53
CA GLY A 373 10.24 2.09 7.47
C GLY A 373 10.13 1.25 6.19
N VAL A 374 11.00 0.24 6.03
CA VAL A 374 10.97 -0.70 4.90
C VAL A 374 11.17 -2.11 5.44
N SER A 375 10.11 -2.92 5.43
CA SER A 375 10.13 -4.31 5.89
C SER A 375 8.93 -5.08 5.34
N SER A 376 9.08 -6.37 5.12
CA SER A 376 7.98 -7.28 4.76
C SER A 376 7.01 -7.52 5.91
N ARG A 377 7.43 -7.24 7.14
CA ARG A 377 6.62 -7.35 8.36
C ARG A 377 6.79 -6.13 9.24
N LEU A 378 5.85 -5.95 10.17
CA LEU A 378 5.99 -4.96 11.23
C LEU A 378 7.07 -5.43 12.22
N ALA A 379 8.13 -4.64 12.38
CA ALA A 379 9.24 -4.93 13.26
C ALA A 379 9.53 -3.71 14.16
N ALA A 380 9.00 -3.76 15.38
CA ALA A 380 9.13 -2.72 16.37
C ALA A 380 10.23 -3.08 17.38
N ARG A 381 11.08 -2.10 17.71
CA ARG A 381 12.23 -2.24 18.63
C ARG A 381 12.21 -1.15 19.68
N TYR A 382 12.70 -1.49 20.86
CA TYR A 382 12.92 -0.54 21.94
C TYR A 382 13.95 0.53 21.55
N MET A 383 13.64 1.76 21.84
CA MET A 383 14.51 2.93 21.66
C MET A 383 14.80 3.54 23.05
N PRO A 384 16.03 3.39 23.57
CA PRO A 384 16.40 4.01 24.84
C PRO A 384 16.53 5.54 24.72
N LYS A 385 16.55 6.22 25.86
CA LYS A 385 16.84 7.67 25.94
C LYS A 385 18.17 8.02 25.28
N GLY A 386 18.27 9.24 24.78
CA GLY A 386 19.48 9.78 24.16
C GLY A 386 19.67 9.40 22.70
N CYS A 387 18.72 8.68 22.06
CA CYS A 387 18.83 8.25 20.69
C CYS A 387 18.31 9.28 19.68
N TYR A 388 19.01 9.34 18.55
CA TYR A 388 18.57 9.98 17.31
C TYR A 388 18.28 8.91 16.25
N TRP A 389 17.49 9.21 15.21
CA TRP A 389 17.14 8.23 14.18
C TRP A 389 17.07 8.82 12.77
N ASP A 390 17.26 7.95 11.79
CA ASP A 390 17.31 8.28 10.35
C ASP A 390 15.91 8.52 9.75
N SER A 391 15.81 9.48 8.84
CA SER A 391 14.54 9.85 8.18
C SER A 391 14.00 8.83 7.18
N ASN A 392 14.86 7.94 6.63
CA ASN A 392 14.49 7.11 5.49
C ASN A 392 14.20 5.64 5.86
N LYS A 393 14.87 5.13 6.88
CA LYS A 393 14.87 3.69 7.21
C LYS A 393 14.16 3.35 8.50
N VAL A 394 13.98 4.34 9.36
CA VAL A 394 13.47 4.16 10.72
C VAL A 394 12.43 5.23 11.01
N ILE A 395 11.35 4.84 11.64
CA ILE A 395 10.31 5.74 12.15
C ILE A 395 10.32 5.65 13.67
N GLY A 396 10.53 6.77 14.34
CA GLY A 396 10.47 6.85 15.80
C GLY A 396 9.03 7.05 16.27
N PHE A 397 8.66 6.40 17.38
CA PHE A 397 7.36 6.57 18.03
C PHE A 397 7.52 6.81 19.52
N ILE A 398 6.83 7.81 20.02
CA ILE A 398 6.81 8.19 21.43
C ILE A 398 5.40 7.96 21.99
N ILE A 399 5.32 7.54 23.24
CA ILE A 399 4.04 7.34 23.94
C ILE A 399 3.38 8.69 24.21
N LYS A 400 2.18 8.88 23.72
CA LYS A 400 1.33 10.06 24.00
C LYS A 400 0.52 9.90 25.28
N ASN A 401 0.00 8.70 25.50
CA ASN A 401 -0.92 8.41 26.59
C ASN A 401 -0.30 7.38 27.54
N LYS A 402 -0.08 7.78 28.78
CA LYS A 402 0.58 6.97 29.83
C LYS A 402 -0.25 5.77 30.31
N SER A 403 -1.47 5.56 29.83
CA SER A 403 -2.25 4.34 30.10
C SER A 403 -1.59 3.08 29.52
N VAL A 404 -0.69 3.25 28.58
CA VAL A 404 0.09 2.19 27.94
C VAL A 404 1.59 2.40 28.16
N SER A 405 2.37 1.32 28.10
CA SER A 405 3.83 1.36 28.18
C SER A 405 4.48 1.03 26.85
N ILE A 406 5.77 1.35 26.71
CA ILE A 406 6.58 1.00 25.55
C ILE A 406 6.64 -0.54 25.41
N HIS A 407 6.83 -1.28 26.48
CA HIS A 407 6.90 -2.75 26.46
C HIS A 407 5.57 -3.36 25.98
N TYR A 408 4.44 -2.86 26.47
CA TYR A 408 3.13 -3.31 25.95
C TYR A 408 3.00 -3.04 24.46
N MET A 409 3.34 -1.82 23.99
CA MET A 409 3.25 -1.46 22.59
C MET A 409 4.22 -2.28 21.70
N LEU A 410 5.38 -2.65 22.21
CA LEU A 410 6.30 -3.56 21.51
C LEU A 410 5.69 -4.96 21.33
N GLY A 411 5.07 -5.52 22.37
CA GLY A 411 4.36 -6.79 22.27
C GLY A 411 3.22 -6.72 21.25
N LEU A 412 2.41 -5.69 21.35
CA LEU A 412 1.26 -5.46 20.47
C LEU A 412 1.68 -5.34 19.00
N LEU A 413 2.60 -4.44 18.67
CA LEU A 413 3.04 -4.16 17.31
C LEU A 413 3.82 -5.32 16.66
N ASN A 414 4.49 -6.14 17.44
CA ASN A 414 5.19 -7.32 16.94
C ASN A 414 4.31 -8.58 16.83
N SER A 415 3.06 -8.53 17.31
CA SER A 415 2.15 -9.67 17.26
C SER A 415 1.73 -10.02 15.83
N SER A 416 1.35 -11.27 15.62
CA SER A 416 0.81 -11.77 14.34
C SER A 416 -0.47 -11.03 13.95
N LEU A 417 -1.36 -10.71 14.90
CA LEU A 417 -2.60 -9.96 14.65
C LEU A 417 -2.32 -8.55 14.12
N TYR A 418 -1.38 -7.82 14.73
CA TYR A 418 -1.02 -6.46 14.27
C TYR A 418 -0.21 -6.46 12.98
N ASN A 419 0.57 -7.52 12.73
CA ASN A 419 1.18 -7.75 11.42
C ASN A 419 0.10 -7.96 10.34
N TYR A 420 -0.95 -8.71 10.62
CA TYR A 420 -2.08 -8.85 9.71
C TYR A 420 -2.79 -7.50 9.46
N PHE A 421 -3.10 -6.74 10.50
CA PHE A 421 -3.72 -5.43 10.32
C PHE A 421 -2.86 -4.48 9.48
N ALA A 422 -1.56 -4.39 9.77
CA ALA A 422 -0.65 -3.46 9.12
C ALA A 422 -0.28 -3.90 7.70
N LYS A 423 0.01 -5.18 7.49
CA LYS A 423 0.57 -5.72 6.23
C LYS A 423 -0.46 -6.48 5.39
N GLY A 424 -1.43 -7.11 6.01
CA GLY A 424 -2.49 -7.82 5.31
C GLY A 424 -3.64 -6.90 4.88
N ILE A 425 -3.94 -5.86 5.67
CA ILE A 425 -5.10 -4.99 5.43
C ILE A 425 -4.67 -3.59 4.98
N ILE A 426 -3.90 -2.86 5.80
CA ILE A 426 -3.61 -1.43 5.55
C ILE A 426 -2.64 -1.23 4.40
N ASN A 427 -1.56 -2.02 4.32
CA ASN A 427 -0.56 -1.87 3.27
C ASN A 427 0.28 -3.15 3.09
N ASN A 428 0.04 -3.87 2.04
CA ASN A 428 0.76 -5.11 1.67
C ASN A 428 2.15 -4.88 1.05
N THR A 429 2.61 -3.62 0.91
CA THR A 429 3.96 -3.32 0.41
C THR A 429 5.02 -3.36 1.51
N ASN A 430 6.29 -3.34 1.12
CA ASN A 430 7.40 -3.25 2.09
C ASN A 430 7.53 -1.88 2.77
N SER A 431 6.85 -0.83 2.30
CA SER A 431 6.88 0.49 2.92
C SER A 431 5.92 0.54 4.12
N ILE A 432 6.40 1.02 5.26
CA ILE A 432 5.59 1.29 6.45
C ILE A 432 5.53 2.81 6.62
N GLN A 433 4.34 3.33 6.90
CA GLN A 433 4.10 4.76 7.06
C GLN A 433 3.49 5.06 8.43
N ILE A 434 3.80 6.22 8.99
CA ILE A 434 3.23 6.69 10.26
C ILE A 434 1.70 6.62 10.25
N SER A 435 1.08 7.15 9.18
CA SER A 435 -0.38 7.14 9.05
C SER A 435 -0.98 5.73 9.04
N GLY A 436 -0.26 4.74 8.50
CA GLY A 436 -0.68 3.33 8.52
C GLY A 436 -0.70 2.76 9.94
N ILE A 437 0.34 3.04 10.72
CA ILE A 437 0.40 2.62 12.14
C ILE A 437 -0.65 3.35 12.98
N HIS A 438 -0.81 4.66 12.77
CA HIS A 438 -1.82 5.47 13.46
C HIS A 438 -3.26 4.99 13.23
N ALA A 439 -3.55 4.43 12.05
CA ALA A 439 -4.88 3.93 11.67
C ALA A 439 -5.22 2.56 12.26
N LEU A 440 -4.26 1.85 12.86
CA LEU A 440 -4.51 0.53 13.45
C LEU A 440 -5.50 0.60 14.61
N PRO A 441 -6.43 -0.36 14.73
CA PRO A 441 -7.39 -0.39 15.82
C PRO A 441 -6.69 -0.68 17.14
N PHE A 442 -7.20 -0.11 18.21
CA PHE A 442 -6.65 -0.28 19.55
C PHE A 442 -7.72 -0.39 20.62
N ILE A 443 -7.51 -1.31 21.55
CA ILE A 443 -8.32 -1.50 22.75
C ILE A 443 -7.39 -1.41 23.96
N ILE A 444 -7.76 -0.59 24.93
CA ILE A 444 -7.00 -0.50 26.19
C ILE A 444 -7.09 -1.86 26.91
N PRO A 445 -5.95 -2.51 27.21
CA PRO A 445 -5.94 -3.76 27.96
C PRO A 445 -6.30 -3.51 29.43
N ASN A 446 -6.84 -4.54 30.09
CA ASN A 446 -6.87 -4.53 31.54
C ASN A 446 -5.46 -4.71 32.12
N ARG A 447 -5.31 -4.50 33.42
CA ARG A 447 -4.02 -4.55 34.12
C ARG A 447 -3.33 -5.92 33.94
N GLU A 448 -4.06 -7.01 34.11
CA GLU A 448 -3.52 -8.37 34.03
C GLU A 448 -2.92 -8.68 32.64
N ILE A 449 -3.65 -8.38 31.56
CA ILE A 449 -3.19 -8.58 30.20
C ILE A 449 -1.95 -7.73 29.91
N LYS A 450 -1.98 -6.46 30.34
CA LYS A 450 -0.86 -5.56 30.18
C LYS A 450 0.39 -6.10 30.85
N GLU A 451 0.33 -6.48 32.12
CA GLU A 451 1.45 -7.00 32.92
C GLU A 451 2.03 -8.31 32.33
N LYS A 452 1.18 -9.22 31.84
CA LYS A 452 1.64 -10.47 31.19
C LYS A 452 2.45 -10.19 29.91
N ILE A 453 1.96 -9.30 29.05
CA ILE A 453 2.67 -8.94 27.82
C ILE A 453 3.98 -8.20 28.14
N GLU A 454 3.95 -7.26 29.08
CA GLU A 454 5.14 -6.51 29.52
C GLU A 454 6.22 -7.44 30.10
N ALA A 455 5.83 -8.46 30.84
CA ALA A 455 6.76 -9.45 31.39
C ALA A 455 7.47 -10.25 30.28
N SER A 456 6.73 -10.78 29.30
CA SER A 456 7.32 -11.49 28.17
C SER A 456 8.23 -10.59 27.34
N VAL A 457 7.82 -9.34 27.06
CA VAL A 457 8.65 -8.37 26.32
C VAL A 457 9.93 -8.02 27.09
N THR A 458 9.84 -7.80 28.39
CA THR A 458 10.98 -7.53 29.27
C THR A 458 11.98 -8.69 29.21
N LYS A 459 11.48 -9.93 29.32
CA LYS A 459 12.31 -11.14 29.22
C LYS A 459 13.04 -11.22 27.87
N ILE A 460 12.33 -10.96 26.75
CA ILE A 460 12.94 -10.94 25.41
C ILE A 460 14.05 -9.88 25.33
N ILE A 461 13.77 -8.65 25.78
CA ILE A 461 14.74 -7.55 25.70
C ILE A 461 15.99 -7.87 26.54
N GLN A 462 15.84 -8.38 27.77
CA GLN A 462 16.94 -8.75 28.63
C GLN A 462 17.78 -9.89 28.06
N ALA A 463 17.10 -10.94 27.57
CA ALA A 463 17.78 -12.08 26.96
C ALA A 463 18.59 -11.66 25.71
N ARG A 464 18.01 -10.80 24.86
CA ARG A 464 18.72 -10.29 23.66
C ARG A 464 19.82 -9.27 23.96
N LYS A 465 19.77 -8.55 25.07
CA LYS A 465 20.90 -7.74 25.53
C LYS A 465 22.11 -8.61 25.84
N ASN A 466 21.89 -9.80 26.41
CA ASN A 466 22.95 -10.74 26.77
C ASN A 466 23.38 -11.61 25.57
N ASN A 467 22.44 -12.02 24.73
CA ASN A 467 22.67 -12.82 23.53
C ASN A 467 21.70 -12.38 22.42
N ILE A 468 22.20 -11.64 21.45
CA ILE A 468 21.39 -11.10 20.34
C ILE A 468 20.70 -12.20 19.50
N LYS A 469 21.23 -13.43 19.51
CA LYS A 469 20.67 -14.59 18.82
C LYS A 469 19.66 -15.37 19.67
N PHE A 470 19.29 -14.86 20.85
CA PHE A 470 18.28 -15.51 21.68
C PHE A 470 17.00 -15.77 20.88
N ASP A 471 16.51 -17.01 20.91
CA ASP A 471 15.28 -17.41 20.25
C ASP A 471 14.06 -16.87 21.01
N ILE A 472 13.28 -16.06 20.33
CA ILE A 472 12.09 -15.40 20.90
C ILE A 472 10.78 -16.17 20.62
N ILE A 473 10.83 -17.27 19.88
CA ILE A 473 9.62 -17.97 19.39
C ILE A 473 8.69 -18.34 20.54
N GLY A 474 9.22 -18.89 21.63
CA GLY A 474 8.40 -19.29 22.78
C GLY A 474 7.64 -18.11 23.40
N GLU A 475 8.34 -17.02 23.69
CA GLU A 475 7.71 -15.81 24.25
C GLU A 475 6.76 -15.12 23.25
N GLN A 476 7.08 -15.15 21.96
CA GLN A 476 6.23 -14.59 20.92
C GLN A 476 4.90 -15.36 20.79
N LYS A 477 4.92 -16.69 20.86
CA LYS A 477 3.69 -17.49 20.87
C LYS A 477 2.77 -17.09 22.05
N VAL A 478 3.34 -16.91 23.24
CA VAL A 478 2.60 -16.46 24.42
C VAL A 478 1.96 -15.08 24.18
N ILE A 479 2.73 -14.13 23.65
CA ILE A 479 2.23 -12.78 23.33
C ILE A 479 1.11 -12.83 22.29
N ASP A 480 1.28 -13.59 21.21
CA ASP A 480 0.30 -13.73 20.12
C ASP A 480 -1.00 -14.34 20.63
N GLU A 481 -0.92 -15.35 21.50
CA GLU A 481 -2.10 -15.99 22.11
C GLU A 481 -2.86 -15.04 23.04
N ILE A 482 -2.15 -14.33 23.92
CA ILE A 482 -2.78 -13.37 24.84
C ILE A 482 -3.50 -12.28 24.03
N ILE A 483 -2.86 -11.73 23.00
CA ILE A 483 -3.43 -10.64 22.20
C ILE A 483 -4.62 -11.16 21.40
N PHE A 484 -4.50 -12.30 20.70
CA PHE A 484 -5.60 -12.86 19.93
C PHE A 484 -6.82 -13.14 20.82
N ASN A 485 -6.64 -13.78 21.97
CA ASN A 485 -7.71 -14.09 22.92
C ASN A 485 -8.36 -12.83 23.49
N PHE A 486 -7.56 -11.77 23.77
CA PHE A 486 -8.08 -10.50 24.26
C PHE A 486 -9.03 -9.84 23.24
N TYR A 487 -8.65 -9.80 21.97
CA TYR A 487 -9.47 -9.24 20.90
C TYR A 487 -10.68 -10.13 20.59
N THR A 488 -10.52 -11.45 20.62
CA THR A 488 -11.59 -12.42 20.39
C THR A 488 -12.70 -12.32 21.42
N LYS A 489 -12.39 -12.12 22.70
CA LYS A 489 -13.40 -11.92 23.74
C LYS A 489 -14.34 -10.74 23.45
N ARG A 490 -13.87 -9.72 22.76
CA ARG A 490 -14.64 -8.51 22.48
C ARG A 490 -15.30 -8.50 21.10
N PHE A 491 -14.64 -9.06 20.08
CA PHE A 491 -15.07 -9.00 18.69
C PHE A 491 -15.37 -10.37 18.09
N ARG A 492 -15.26 -11.46 18.85
CA ARG A 492 -15.56 -12.83 18.40
C ARG A 492 -14.78 -13.22 17.16
N LEU A 493 -13.48 -12.88 17.10
CA LEU A 493 -12.62 -13.21 15.97
C LEU A 493 -12.68 -14.73 15.67
N PRO A 494 -12.87 -15.14 14.40
CA PRO A 494 -13.04 -16.54 14.03
C PRO A 494 -11.76 -17.36 14.22
N ILE A 495 -11.89 -18.64 14.44
CA ILE A 495 -10.74 -19.54 14.64
C ILE A 495 -9.91 -19.70 13.36
N GLU A 496 -10.55 -19.61 12.20
CA GLU A 496 -9.91 -19.62 10.90
C GLU A 496 -8.92 -18.46 10.74
N LEU A 497 -9.23 -17.29 11.32
CA LEU A 497 -8.30 -16.17 11.38
C LEU A 497 -7.06 -16.55 12.18
N LYS A 498 -7.18 -17.25 13.32
CA LYS A 498 -6.02 -17.69 14.11
C LYS A 498 -5.07 -18.56 13.27
N LYS A 499 -5.61 -19.53 12.52
CA LYS A 499 -4.83 -20.37 11.61
C LYS A 499 -4.10 -19.53 10.55
N LYS A 500 -4.80 -18.61 9.89
CA LYS A 500 -4.23 -17.66 8.91
C LYS A 500 -3.10 -16.81 9.52
N LEU A 501 -3.26 -16.34 10.77
CA LEU A 501 -2.23 -15.55 11.47
C LEU A 501 -0.97 -16.39 11.72
N ASP A 502 -1.12 -17.61 12.19
CA ASP A 502 -0.01 -18.49 12.50
C ASP A 502 0.77 -18.90 11.23
N GLU A 503 0.08 -19.18 10.13
CA GLU A 503 0.70 -19.56 8.86
C GLU A 503 1.38 -18.41 8.11
N GLN A 504 0.80 -17.21 8.12
CA GLN A 504 1.19 -16.13 7.21
C GLN A 504 1.82 -14.91 7.90
N PHE A 505 1.43 -14.62 9.14
CA PHE A 505 1.80 -13.37 9.84
C PHE A 505 2.64 -13.57 11.10
N SER A 506 2.77 -14.80 11.59
CA SER A 506 3.66 -15.11 12.72
C SER A 506 5.14 -15.11 12.30
N ILE A 507 6.05 -15.08 13.27
CA ILE A 507 7.49 -15.30 13.04
C ILE A 507 7.88 -16.78 13.12
N TYR A 508 6.99 -17.59 13.59
CA TYR A 508 7.12 -19.05 13.62
C TYR A 508 6.24 -19.66 12.53
N LYS A 509 6.71 -20.72 11.92
CA LYS A 509 5.87 -21.53 11.04
C LYS A 509 5.27 -22.64 11.90
N PRO A 510 3.95 -22.93 11.78
CA PRO A 510 3.40 -24.13 12.40
C PRO A 510 4.16 -25.35 11.84
N ASP A 511 4.40 -26.33 12.69
CA ASP A 511 4.92 -27.62 12.23
C ASP A 511 3.99 -28.11 11.12
N LYS A 512 4.56 -28.49 9.99
CA LYS A 512 3.78 -29.12 8.93
C LYS A 512 3.36 -30.50 9.48
N GLU A 513 2.07 -30.64 9.82
CA GLU A 513 1.45 -31.94 10.04
C GLU A 513 1.54 -32.83 8.80
#